data_1c6972feb4547beb04e7f90a9a03290a
#
_entry.id   1c6972feb4547beb04e7f90a9a03290a
#
_cell.length_a   1.000
_cell.length_b   1.000
_cell.length_c   1.000
_cell.angle_alpha   90.00
_cell.angle_beta   90.00
_cell.angle_gamma   90.00
#
_symmetry.space_group_name_H-M   'P 1'
#
loop_
_entity.id
_entity.type
_entity.pdbx_description
1 polymer ?
#
loop_
_entity_poly.entity_id
_entity_poly.type
_entity_poly.pdbx_seq_one_letter_code
_entity_poly.pdbx_strand_id
1 'polypeptide(L)'
;MSIEKTVTLSKETIRRLLNDVKTIINTPLTDHGIYYSHDEDDIMKGYALIIGPTETPYFGGFYFFELHFPADYPHSPPLVLYCTNGDNIRFNPNLYVNGKVCISLLNTWRGEQWTSCQTISTILLNLCTLLCNNPLLNEPGITSKHTDLQKYNKIIEFKNIDVAIIQMMKKKTGVFPEKFEGFYPIMKEYFLKNKEVILSFIENKEQNQEHSECYIINIYNMNVCINWSRLLKNYKDLIKEIV
;
A
#
# COMPACT_ATOMS: atom_id res chain seq x y z
N MET A 1 28.21 0.17 -27.08
CA MET A 1 27.64 -1.20 -26.89
C MET A 1 27.86 -1.56 -25.43
N SER A 2 26.85 -1.37 -24.62
CA SER A 2 26.82 -1.85 -23.22
C SER A 2 26.57 -3.36 -23.27
N ILE A 3 27.56 -4.13 -22.82
CA ILE A 3 27.42 -5.57 -22.63
C ILE A 3 26.42 -5.72 -21.46
N GLU A 4 25.17 -6.08 -21.75
CA GLU A 4 24.25 -6.56 -20.70
C GLU A 4 24.93 -7.79 -20.08
N LYS A 5 25.38 -7.66 -18.83
CA LYS A 5 25.81 -8.79 -18.03
C LYS A 5 24.59 -9.68 -17.82
N THR A 6 24.52 -10.78 -18.54
CA THR A 6 23.54 -11.83 -18.31
C THR A 6 23.79 -12.35 -16.87
N VAL A 7 22.94 -11.95 -15.94
CA VAL A 7 23.02 -12.42 -14.55
C VAL A 7 22.56 -13.86 -14.54
N THR A 8 23.48 -14.80 -14.34
CA THR A 8 23.15 -16.22 -14.24
C THR A 8 22.64 -16.50 -12.83
N LEU A 9 21.36 -16.86 -12.71
CA LEU A 9 20.74 -17.24 -11.43
C LEU A 9 21.29 -18.60 -10.98
N SER A 10 21.58 -18.72 -9.69
CA SER A 10 21.96 -19.99 -9.08
C SER A 10 20.75 -20.95 -9.01
N LYS A 11 21.00 -22.26 -9.08
CA LYS A 11 19.95 -23.27 -8.88
C LYS A 11 19.32 -23.14 -7.48
N GLU A 12 20.10 -22.73 -6.51
CA GLU A 12 19.65 -22.52 -5.13
C GLU A 12 18.66 -21.36 -5.04
N THR A 13 18.99 -20.20 -5.64
CA THR A 13 18.11 -19.02 -5.72
C THR A 13 16.79 -19.39 -6.37
N ILE A 14 16.83 -20.04 -7.54
CA ILE A 14 15.61 -20.45 -8.27
C ILE A 14 14.76 -21.38 -7.40
N ARG A 15 15.38 -22.42 -6.81
CA ARG A 15 14.66 -23.39 -5.98
C ARG A 15 14.03 -22.74 -4.75
N ARG A 16 14.76 -21.84 -4.09
CA ARG A 16 14.26 -21.13 -2.92
C ARG A 16 13.10 -20.22 -3.29
N LEU A 17 13.23 -19.43 -4.34
CA LEU A 17 12.17 -18.50 -4.78
C LEU A 17 10.91 -19.26 -5.20
N LEU A 18 11.04 -20.33 -5.99
CA LEU A 18 9.90 -21.18 -6.35
C LEU A 18 9.19 -21.79 -5.14
N ASN A 19 9.97 -22.17 -4.10
CA ASN A 19 9.38 -22.70 -2.88
C ASN A 19 8.62 -21.61 -2.10
N ASP A 20 9.16 -20.40 -2.01
CA ASP A 20 8.49 -19.27 -1.34
C ASP A 20 7.21 -18.86 -2.08
N VAL A 21 7.25 -18.79 -3.43
CA VAL A 21 6.07 -18.54 -4.28
C VAL A 21 5.02 -19.63 -4.08
N LYS A 22 5.43 -20.91 -4.13
CA LYS A 22 4.51 -22.04 -3.89
C LYS A 22 3.88 -21.95 -2.49
N THR A 23 4.66 -21.56 -1.49
CA THR A 23 4.17 -21.46 -0.11
C THR A 23 3.09 -20.39 0.01
N ILE A 24 3.31 -19.18 -0.54
CA ILE A 24 2.32 -18.11 -0.44
C ILE A 24 1.07 -18.38 -1.29
N ILE A 25 1.19 -19.13 -2.38
CA ILE A 25 0.04 -19.56 -3.18
C ILE A 25 -0.79 -20.62 -2.44
N ASN A 26 -0.13 -21.58 -1.80
CA ASN A 26 -0.81 -22.67 -1.08
C ASN A 26 -1.34 -22.24 0.30
N THR A 27 -0.73 -21.23 0.90
CA THR A 27 -1.15 -20.65 2.20
C THR A 27 -1.32 -19.15 2.02
N PRO A 28 -2.38 -18.72 1.33
CA PRO A 28 -2.59 -17.32 1.03
C PRO A 28 -2.90 -16.51 2.30
N LEU A 29 -2.55 -15.24 2.26
CA LEU A 29 -2.76 -14.30 3.37
C LEU A 29 -4.05 -13.47 3.19
N THR A 30 -5.05 -14.02 2.50
CA THR A 30 -6.30 -13.32 2.16
C THR A 30 -7.12 -12.91 3.38
N ASP A 31 -7.02 -13.67 4.49
CA ASP A 31 -7.67 -13.30 5.77
C ASP A 31 -7.09 -12.00 6.37
N HIS A 32 -5.87 -11.64 5.97
CA HIS A 32 -5.24 -10.36 6.32
C HIS A 32 -5.44 -9.28 5.25
N GLY A 33 -6.26 -9.53 4.22
CA GLY A 33 -6.44 -8.61 3.09
C GLY A 33 -5.21 -8.52 2.17
N ILE A 34 -4.33 -9.52 2.19
CA ILE A 34 -3.09 -9.55 1.42
C ILE A 34 -3.24 -10.52 0.26
N TYR A 35 -2.98 -10.04 -0.95
CA TYR A 35 -3.01 -10.82 -2.19
C TYR A 35 -1.66 -10.71 -2.89
N TYR A 36 -1.18 -11.82 -3.42
CA TYR A 36 0.10 -11.89 -4.11
C TYR A 36 -0.05 -12.54 -5.49
N SER A 37 0.63 -11.98 -6.48
CA SER A 37 0.78 -12.56 -7.81
C SER A 37 2.26 -12.54 -8.20
N HIS A 38 2.75 -13.65 -8.72
CA HIS A 38 4.11 -13.71 -9.27
C HIS A 38 4.07 -13.35 -10.73
N ASP A 39 5.13 -12.68 -11.23
CA ASP A 39 5.22 -12.33 -12.64
C ASP A 39 5.38 -13.59 -13.50
N GLU A 40 4.64 -13.68 -14.61
CA GLU A 40 4.65 -14.87 -15.48
C GLU A 40 5.88 -14.92 -16.38
N ASP A 41 6.46 -13.77 -16.72
CA ASP A 41 7.58 -13.62 -17.65
C ASP A 41 8.92 -13.46 -16.93
N ASP A 42 8.92 -12.92 -15.71
CA ASP A 42 10.12 -12.64 -14.93
C ASP A 42 10.05 -13.24 -13.52
N ILE A 43 10.68 -14.41 -13.36
CA ILE A 43 10.73 -15.11 -12.07
C ILE A 43 11.29 -14.24 -10.92
N MET A 44 12.02 -13.17 -11.23
CA MET A 44 12.59 -12.28 -10.21
C MET A 44 11.64 -11.15 -9.81
N LYS A 45 10.37 -11.19 -10.24
CA LYS A 45 9.36 -10.19 -9.91
C LYS A 45 8.10 -10.76 -9.29
N GLY A 46 7.51 -9.99 -8.42
CA GLY A 46 6.21 -10.29 -7.84
C GLY A 46 5.45 -9.01 -7.52
N TYR A 47 4.15 -9.14 -7.42
CA TYR A 47 3.21 -8.04 -7.17
C TYR A 47 2.33 -8.38 -5.98
N ALA A 48 2.02 -7.38 -5.19
CA ALA A 48 1.11 -7.56 -4.06
C ALA A 48 0.11 -6.41 -3.95
N LEU A 49 -1.10 -6.77 -3.57
CA LEU A 49 -2.14 -5.88 -3.10
C LEU A 49 -2.36 -6.11 -1.61
N ILE A 50 -2.32 -5.05 -0.83
CA ILE A 50 -2.74 -5.04 0.57
C ILE A 50 -3.96 -4.14 0.70
N ILE A 51 -5.07 -4.71 1.15
CA ILE A 51 -6.27 -3.94 1.47
C ILE A 51 -6.11 -3.36 2.86
N GLY A 52 -6.33 -2.06 3.00
CA GLY A 52 -6.17 -1.35 4.26
C GLY A 52 -7.04 -1.94 5.37
N PRO A 53 -6.44 -2.29 6.54
CA PRO A 53 -7.14 -2.98 7.63
C PRO A 53 -8.28 -2.16 8.22
N THR A 54 -9.29 -2.85 8.76
CA THR A 54 -10.36 -2.25 9.55
C THR A 54 -9.80 -1.51 10.76
N GLU A 55 -10.55 -0.53 11.28
CA GLU A 55 -10.16 0.28 12.45
C GLU A 55 -8.88 1.10 12.28
N THR A 56 -8.43 1.31 11.03
CA THR A 56 -7.30 2.17 10.70
C THR A 56 -7.70 3.27 9.73
N PRO A 57 -6.93 4.38 9.61
CA PRO A 57 -7.20 5.41 8.60
C PRO A 57 -7.04 4.91 7.16
N TYR A 58 -6.60 3.67 6.98
CA TYR A 58 -6.41 3.01 5.68
C TYR A 58 -7.58 2.12 5.25
N PHE A 59 -8.61 1.98 6.08
CA PHE A 59 -9.72 1.04 5.87
C PHE A 59 -10.23 0.99 4.43
N GLY A 60 -10.16 -0.19 3.83
CA GLY A 60 -10.68 -0.48 2.50
C GLY A 60 -9.88 0.07 1.33
N GLY A 61 -8.79 0.81 1.58
CA GLY A 61 -7.90 1.33 0.53
C GLY A 61 -7.06 0.23 -0.11
N PHE A 62 -6.70 0.40 -1.37
CA PHE A 62 -5.92 -0.55 -2.17
C PHE A 62 -4.47 -0.10 -2.27
N TYR A 63 -3.55 -0.83 -1.62
CA TYR A 63 -2.14 -0.50 -1.50
C TYR A 63 -1.30 -1.52 -2.26
N PHE A 64 -0.63 -1.05 -3.32
CA PHE A 64 0.15 -1.89 -4.23
C PHE A 64 1.63 -1.86 -3.92
N PHE A 65 2.25 -3.04 -4.04
CA PHE A 65 3.69 -3.23 -3.87
C PHE A 65 4.25 -4.11 -4.98
N GLU A 66 5.43 -3.73 -5.49
CA GLU A 66 6.21 -4.53 -6.44
C GLU A 66 7.46 -5.04 -5.74
N LEU A 67 7.76 -6.32 -5.92
CA LEU A 67 8.92 -6.97 -5.34
C LEU A 67 9.88 -7.36 -6.45
N HIS A 68 11.16 -7.01 -6.30
CA HIS A 68 12.25 -7.42 -7.17
C HIS A 68 13.24 -8.24 -6.38
N PHE A 69 13.34 -9.53 -6.71
CA PHE A 69 14.22 -10.45 -6.01
C PHE A 69 15.64 -10.32 -6.56
N PRO A 70 16.69 -10.23 -5.70
CA PRO A 70 18.08 -10.17 -6.16
C PRO A 70 18.59 -11.54 -6.58
N ALA A 71 19.67 -11.56 -7.38
CA ALA A 71 20.25 -12.80 -7.89
C ALA A 71 20.82 -13.73 -6.81
N ASP A 72 21.12 -13.19 -5.65
CA ASP A 72 21.61 -13.92 -4.46
C ASP A 72 20.50 -14.19 -3.42
N TYR A 73 19.22 -14.02 -3.81
CA TYR A 73 18.12 -14.39 -2.93
C TYR A 73 18.25 -15.86 -2.47
N PRO A 74 18.09 -16.20 -1.18
CA PRO A 74 17.58 -15.38 -0.08
C PRO A 74 18.67 -14.70 0.77
N HIS A 75 19.91 -14.57 0.33
CA HIS A 75 20.99 -13.97 1.11
C HIS A 75 20.82 -12.45 1.25
N SER A 76 20.31 -11.80 0.20
CA SER A 76 19.87 -10.40 0.23
C SER A 76 18.34 -10.30 0.16
N PRO A 77 17.73 -9.26 0.79
CA PRO A 77 16.29 -9.02 0.69
C PRO A 77 15.89 -8.58 -0.71
N PRO A 78 14.62 -8.78 -1.11
CA PRO A 78 14.11 -8.14 -2.32
C PRO A 78 14.04 -6.62 -2.16
N LEU A 79 14.20 -5.91 -3.27
CA LEU A 79 13.78 -4.51 -3.37
C LEU A 79 12.25 -4.49 -3.42
N VAL A 80 11.65 -3.71 -2.54
CA VAL A 80 10.19 -3.51 -2.53
C VAL A 80 9.89 -2.06 -2.87
N LEU A 81 8.99 -1.87 -3.85
CA LEU A 81 8.51 -0.57 -4.27
C LEU A 81 7.04 -0.41 -3.89
N TYR A 82 6.73 0.71 -3.26
CA TYR A 82 5.36 1.15 -2.99
C TYR A 82 4.78 1.84 -4.22
N CYS A 83 3.62 1.41 -4.69
CA CYS A 83 3.07 1.82 -5.99
C CYS A 83 1.71 2.54 -5.91
N THR A 84 1.06 2.65 -4.74
CA THR A 84 -0.17 3.42 -4.58
C THR A 84 0.16 4.89 -4.33
N ASN A 85 0.48 5.62 -5.40
CA ASN A 85 0.83 7.04 -5.34
C ASN A 85 -0.25 7.90 -6.00
N GLY A 86 -0.59 9.00 -5.36
CA GLY A 86 -1.48 10.03 -5.89
C GLY A 86 -1.39 11.30 -5.05
N ASP A 87 -1.50 12.44 -5.72
CA ASP A 87 -1.54 13.76 -5.10
C ASP A 87 -0.32 14.09 -4.18
N ASN A 88 0.83 13.42 -4.38
CA ASN A 88 2.04 13.54 -3.54
C ASN A 88 1.79 13.27 -2.05
N ILE A 89 0.88 12.37 -1.73
CA ILE A 89 0.55 12.02 -0.35
C ILE A 89 1.57 11.02 0.21
N ARG A 90 2.19 11.38 1.32
CA ARG A 90 2.98 10.46 2.14
C ARG A 90 2.02 9.63 3.00
N PHE A 91 1.50 8.53 2.46
CA PHE A 91 0.51 7.69 3.16
C PHE A 91 1.03 7.08 4.46
N ASN A 92 2.33 6.86 4.54
CA ASN A 92 2.98 6.35 5.75
C ASN A 92 4.42 6.86 5.81
N PRO A 93 5.00 7.12 7.00
CA PRO A 93 6.41 7.48 7.15
C PRO A 93 7.38 6.53 6.45
N ASN A 94 7.05 5.24 6.42
CA ASN A 94 7.86 4.20 5.80
C ASN A 94 7.63 4.03 4.29
N LEU A 95 6.53 4.62 3.74
CA LEU A 95 6.14 4.53 2.34
C LEU A 95 6.37 5.88 1.64
N TYR A 96 7.47 5.99 0.91
CA TYR A 96 7.88 7.24 0.28
C TYR A 96 7.12 7.50 -1.02
N VAL A 97 6.88 8.76 -1.34
CA VAL A 97 6.19 9.18 -2.58
C VAL A 97 6.92 8.70 -3.84
N ASN A 98 8.24 8.57 -3.79
CA ASN A 98 9.06 8.03 -4.89
C ASN A 98 9.06 6.50 -4.98
N GLY A 99 8.23 5.82 -4.20
CA GLY A 99 8.09 4.36 -4.19
C GLY A 99 9.03 3.64 -3.21
N LYS A 100 10.00 4.32 -2.59
CA LYS A 100 10.91 3.67 -1.64
C LYS A 100 10.13 3.19 -0.40
N VAL A 101 10.42 1.95 0.03
CA VAL A 101 9.94 1.35 1.27
C VAL A 101 11.08 1.29 2.28
N CYS A 102 10.87 1.81 3.49
CA CYS A 102 11.86 1.82 4.56
C CYS A 102 11.40 0.98 5.74
N ILE A 103 11.84 -0.27 5.80
CA ILE A 103 11.65 -1.18 6.95
C ILE A 103 12.95 -1.93 7.23
N SER A 104 13.16 -2.30 8.51
CA SER A 104 14.39 -3.01 8.92
C SER A 104 14.54 -4.34 8.21
N LEU A 105 13.44 -5.06 8.03
CA LEU A 105 13.42 -6.35 7.33
C LEU A 105 13.97 -6.30 5.89
N LEU A 106 13.91 -5.16 5.23
CA LEU A 106 14.48 -4.94 3.88
C LEU A 106 15.88 -4.31 3.92
N ASN A 107 16.53 -4.24 5.08
CA ASN A 107 17.82 -3.55 5.29
C ASN A 107 17.80 -2.06 4.91
N THR A 108 16.61 -1.45 4.87
CA THR A 108 16.42 -0.03 4.51
C THR A 108 16.15 0.87 5.72
N TRP A 109 16.13 0.27 6.93
CA TRP A 109 15.90 0.94 8.20
C TRP A 109 16.68 0.28 9.33
N ARG A 110 16.75 0.93 10.52
CA ARG A 110 17.34 0.36 11.73
C ARG A 110 16.40 -0.67 12.36
N GLY A 111 16.94 -1.72 12.95
CA GLY A 111 16.21 -2.79 13.63
C GLY A 111 16.70 -4.16 13.21
N GLU A 112 15.86 -5.17 13.37
CA GLU A 112 16.14 -6.53 12.94
C GLU A 112 16.26 -6.58 11.41
N GLN A 113 17.43 -6.99 10.95
CA GLN A 113 17.81 -7.02 9.56
C GLN A 113 17.31 -8.31 8.88
N TRP A 114 17.35 -8.32 7.55
CA TRP A 114 17.06 -9.48 6.73
C TRP A 114 17.93 -10.68 7.12
N THR A 115 17.29 -11.84 7.18
CA THR A 115 17.96 -13.15 7.27
C THR A 115 17.40 -14.08 6.22
N SER A 116 18.18 -15.09 5.80
CA SER A 116 17.75 -16.06 4.78
C SER A 116 16.55 -16.92 5.20
N CYS A 117 16.10 -16.85 6.44
CA CYS A 117 14.87 -17.51 6.90
C CYS A 117 13.60 -16.74 6.55
N GLN A 118 13.71 -15.48 6.19
CA GLN A 118 12.56 -14.63 5.83
C GLN A 118 11.99 -15.06 4.46
N THR A 119 10.70 -14.87 4.30
CA THR A 119 9.93 -15.30 3.12
C THR A 119 9.11 -14.15 2.54
N ILE A 120 8.50 -14.36 1.37
CA ILE A 120 7.54 -13.41 0.78
C ILE A 120 6.42 -13.10 1.79
N SER A 121 5.87 -14.12 2.45
CA SER A 121 4.80 -13.95 3.46
C SER A 121 5.24 -13.04 4.61
N THR A 122 6.47 -13.20 5.11
CA THR A 122 7.02 -12.36 6.18
C THR A 122 7.11 -10.90 5.75
N ILE A 123 7.56 -10.64 4.52
CA ILE A 123 7.64 -9.28 3.97
C ILE A 123 6.25 -8.65 3.93
N LEU A 124 5.27 -9.34 3.33
CA LEU A 124 3.93 -8.81 3.14
C LEU A 124 3.19 -8.57 4.45
N LEU A 125 3.36 -9.45 5.44
CA LEU A 125 2.83 -9.23 6.80
C LEU A 125 3.44 -7.99 7.45
N ASN A 126 4.77 -7.78 7.32
CA ASN A 126 5.43 -6.57 7.81
C ASN A 126 4.91 -5.30 7.13
N LEU A 127 4.71 -5.33 5.81
CA LEU A 127 4.13 -4.20 5.09
C LEU A 127 2.70 -3.88 5.56
N CYS A 128 1.90 -4.92 5.83
CA CYS A 128 0.55 -4.75 6.37
C CYS A 128 0.56 -4.06 7.74
N THR A 129 1.53 -4.36 8.62
CA THR A 129 1.62 -3.72 9.94
C THR A 129 1.91 -2.21 9.88
N LEU A 130 2.43 -1.70 8.77
CA LEU A 130 2.61 -0.26 8.58
C LEU A 130 1.27 0.49 8.51
N LEU A 131 0.22 -0.19 8.01
CA LEU A 131 -1.12 0.38 7.85
C LEU A 131 -1.90 0.34 9.18
N CYS A 132 -1.36 1.00 10.19
CA CYS A 132 -1.85 1.01 11.58
C CYS A 132 -2.67 2.26 11.93
N ASN A 133 -3.25 2.28 13.13
CA ASN A 133 -4.11 3.37 13.63
C ASN A 133 -3.44 4.73 13.77
N ASN A 134 -2.15 4.75 14.07
CA ASN A 134 -1.38 5.97 14.29
C ASN A 134 -0.09 5.94 13.46
N PRO A 135 -0.20 5.99 12.12
CA PRO A 135 0.94 5.78 11.23
C PRO A 135 2.08 6.78 11.44
N LEU A 136 1.80 8.01 11.85
CA LEU A 136 2.83 9.02 12.08
C LEU A 136 3.79 8.62 13.23
N LEU A 137 3.40 7.71 14.12
CA LEU A 137 4.30 7.18 15.16
C LEU A 137 5.44 6.33 14.60
N ASN A 138 5.36 5.91 13.34
CA ASN A 138 6.46 5.24 12.65
C ASN A 138 7.60 6.21 12.30
N GLU A 139 7.39 7.53 12.39
CA GLU A 139 8.44 8.52 12.17
C GLU A 139 9.32 8.66 13.41
N PRO A 140 10.66 8.55 13.28
CA PRO A 140 11.57 8.75 14.40
C PRO A 140 11.42 10.11 15.06
N GLY A 141 11.40 10.10 16.39
CA GLY A 141 11.25 11.33 17.20
C GLY A 141 9.81 11.80 17.37
N ILE A 142 8.83 11.20 16.69
CA ILE A 142 7.42 11.48 16.92
C ILE A 142 6.91 10.64 18.09
N THR A 143 6.22 11.30 19.01
CA THR A 143 5.60 10.67 20.19
C THR A 143 4.08 10.86 20.17
N SER A 144 3.38 10.13 21.03
CA SER A 144 1.91 10.24 21.16
C SER A 144 1.39 11.64 21.54
N LYS A 145 2.29 12.56 21.95
CA LYS A 145 1.97 13.95 22.27
C LYS A 145 2.18 14.90 21.09
N HIS A 146 2.62 14.43 19.93
CA HIS A 146 2.90 15.27 18.78
C HIS A 146 1.62 15.88 18.21
N THR A 147 1.62 17.19 17.96
CA THR A 147 0.44 17.97 17.53
C THR A 147 -0.10 17.57 16.15
N ASP A 148 0.73 16.96 15.30
CA ASP A 148 0.34 16.58 13.94
C ASP A 148 -0.26 15.18 13.84
N LEU A 149 -0.29 14.38 14.93
CA LEU A 149 -0.85 13.02 14.88
C LEU A 149 -2.28 12.99 14.37
N GLN A 150 -3.16 13.80 15.00
CA GLN A 150 -4.58 13.84 14.61
C GLN A 150 -4.76 14.45 13.21
N LYS A 151 -3.99 15.48 12.87
CA LYS A 151 -4.05 16.10 11.54
C LYS A 151 -3.62 15.11 10.45
N TYR A 152 -2.54 14.38 10.70
CA TYR A 152 -2.05 13.37 9.79
C TYR A 152 -3.09 12.27 9.57
N ASN A 153 -3.67 11.72 10.63
CA ASN A 153 -4.73 10.71 10.54
C ASN A 153 -5.93 11.22 9.73
N LYS A 154 -6.40 12.46 9.96
CA LYS A 154 -7.49 13.06 9.17
C LYS A 154 -7.14 13.14 7.68
N ILE A 155 -5.91 13.53 7.35
CA ILE A 155 -5.43 13.56 5.96
C ILE A 155 -5.44 12.16 5.37
N ILE A 156 -4.89 11.17 6.09
CA ILE A 156 -4.81 9.80 5.59
C ILE A 156 -6.21 9.19 5.41
N GLU A 157 -7.13 9.36 6.35
CA GLU A 157 -8.53 8.92 6.20
C GLU A 157 -9.18 9.48 4.93
N PHE A 158 -9.04 10.78 4.70
CA PHE A 158 -9.62 11.46 3.54
C PHE A 158 -8.95 10.99 2.24
N LYS A 159 -7.62 10.97 2.20
CA LYS A 159 -6.85 10.59 1.01
C LYS A 159 -6.87 9.09 0.73
N ASN A 160 -7.07 8.26 1.73
CA ASN A 160 -7.35 6.84 1.55
C ASN A 160 -8.58 6.64 0.64
N ILE A 161 -9.68 7.34 0.94
CA ILE A 161 -10.89 7.21 0.12
C ILE A 161 -10.71 7.88 -1.25
N ASP A 162 -10.14 9.08 -1.29
CA ASP A 162 -9.94 9.83 -2.53
C ASP A 162 -8.98 9.12 -3.49
N VAL A 163 -7.80 8.72 -3.01
CA VAL A 163 -6.74 8.13 -3.85
C VAL A 163 -6.80 6.61 -3.85
N ALA A 164 -6.67 5.97 -2.67
CA ALA A 164 -6.50 4.53 -2.60
C ALA A 164 -7.80 3.74 -2.86
N ILE A 165 -8.97 4.38 -2.85
CA ILE A 165 -10.23 3.76 -3.26
C ILE A 165 -10.71 4.34 -4.59
N ILE A 166 -11.13 5.62 -4.63
CA ILE A 166 -11.83 6.18 -5.79
C ILE A 166 -10.95 6.18 -7.04
N GLN A 167 -9.71 6.75 -6.94
CA GLN A 167 -8.84 6.86 -8.10
C GLN A 167 -8.33 5.49 -8.57
N MET A 168 -8.11 4.53 -7.65
CA MET A 168 -7.72 3.16 -7.97
C MET A 168 -8.87 2.40 -8.65
N MET A 169 -10.10 2.49 -8.14
CA MET A 169 -11.26 1.83 -8.73
C MET A 169 -11.63 2.40 -10.10
N LYS A 170 -11.43 3.70 -10.30
CA LYS A 170 -11.61 4.35 -11.61
C LYS A 170 -10.46 4.11 -12.59
N LYS A 171 -9.43 3.39 -12.19
CA LYS A 171 -8.18 3.20 -12.97
C LYS A 171 -7.66 4.51 -13.52
N LYS A 172 -7.63 5.54 -12.67
CA LYS A 172 -7.22 6.89 -13.09
C LYS A 172 -5.83 6.88 -13.71
N THR A 173 -5.74 7.34 -14.95
CA THR A 173 -4.47 7.45 -15.69
C THR A 173 -3.41 8.20 -14.88
N GLY A 174 -2.20 7.65 -14.81
CA GLY A 174 -1.07 8.19 -14.04
C GLY A 174 -1.15 7.95 -12.53
N VAL A 175 -2.22 7.30 -12.04
CA VAL A 175 -2.37 6.92 -10.62
C VAL A 175 -2.47 5.40 -10.46
N PHE A 176 -3.33 4.74 -11.25
CA PHE A 176 -3.43 3.28 -11.26
C PHE A 176 -2.30 2.68 -12.11
N PRO A 177 -1.41 1.87 -11.54
CA PRO A 177 -0.33 1.26 -12.31
C PRO A 177 -0.84 0.01 -13.05
N GLU A 178 -0.78 0.01 -14.38
CA GLU A 178 -1.32 -1.05 -15.26
C GLU A 178 -0.85 -2.48 -14.91
N LYS A 179 0.38 -2.62 -14.42
CA LYS A 179 0.95 -3.91 -13.97
C LYS A 179 0.17 -4.60 -12.84
N PHE A 180 -0.73 -3.88 -12.16
CA PHE A 180 -1.61 -4.43 -11.12
C PHE A 180 -3.03 -4.73 -11.61
N GLU A 181 -3.27 -4.70 -12.91
CA GLU A 181 -4.57 -4.96 -13.53
C GLU A 181 -5.17 -6.32 -13.09
N GLY A 182 -4.32 -7.33 -12.89
CA GLY A 182 -4.74 -8.65 -12.43
C GLY A 182 -5.42 -8.66 -11.05
N PHE A 183 -5.21 -7.64 -10.21
CA PHE A 183 -5.90 -7.52 -8.92
C PHE A 183 -7.26 -6.82 -9.00
N TYR A 184 -7.61 -6.24 -10.14
CA TYR A 184 -8.85 -5.47 -10.26
C TYR A 184 -10.13 -6.27 -9.95
N PRO A 185 -10.27 -7.55 -10.35
CA PRO A 185 -11.43 -8.35 -9.96
C PRO A 185 -11.58 -8.47 -8.43
N ILE A 186 -10.48 -8.67 -7.71
CA ILE A 186 -10.45 -8.74 -6.24
C ILE A 186 -10.86 -7.40 -5.63
N MET A 187 -10.33 -6.30 -6.15
CA MET A 187 -10.67 -4.95 -5.71
C MET A 187 -12.16 -4.67 -5.92
N LYS A 188 -12.71 -5.05 -7.08
CA LYS A 188 -14.13 -4.87 -7.41
C LYS A 188 -15.03 -5.67 -6.47
N GLU A 189 -14.69 -6.93 -6.21
CA GLU A 189 -15.44 -7.79 -5.28
C GLU A 189 -15.43 -7.18 -3.86
N TYR A 190 -14.26 -6.79 -3.37
CA TYR A 190 -14.12 -6.17 -2.05
C TYR A 190 -14.91 -4.86 -1.97
N PHE A 191 -14.80 -3.99 -2.99
CA PHE A 191 -15.52 -2.73 -3.07
C PHE A 191 -17.04 -2.94 -3.02
N LEU A 192 -17.59 -3.85 -3.83
CA LEU A 192 -19.02 -4.14 -3.87
C LEU A 192 -19.55 -4.65 -2.53
N LYS A 193 -18.75 -5.44 -1.81
CA LYS A 193 -19.09 -5.96 -0.48
C LYS A 193 -19.10 -4.88 0.61
N ASN A 194 -18.20 -3.89 0.52
CA ASN A 194 -17.98 -2.91 1.59
C ASN A 194 -18.47 -1.49 1.23
N LYS A 195 -19.02 -1.25 0.04
CA LYS A 195 -19.37 0.08 -0.44
C LYS A 195 -20.33 0.85 0.47
N GLU A 196 -21.30 0.17 1.11
CA GLU A 196 -22.26 0.81 2.00
C GLU A 196 -21.63 1.21 3.33
N VAL A 197 -20.71 0.41 3.86
CA VAL A 197 -19.98 0.74 5.09
C VAL A 197 -19.09 1.97 4.87
N ILE A 198 -18.38 2.00 3.74
CA ILE A 198 -17.54 3.16 3.37
C ILE A 198 -18.41 4.39 3.09
N LEU A 199 -19.55 4.23 2.42
CA LEU A 199 -20.51 5.32 2.17
C LEU A 199 -21.00 5.92 3.49
N SER A 200 -21.47 5.10 4.42
CA SER A 200 -21.92 5.53 5.74
C SER A 200 -20.83 6.26 6.52
N PHE A 201 -19.58 5.81 6.42
CA PHE A 201 -18.45 6.51 7.01
C PHE A 201 -18.26 7.92 6.42
N ILE A 202 -18.32 8.05 5.09
CA ILE A 202 -18.17 9.35 4.41
C ILE A 202 -19.33 10.28 4.77
N GLU A 203 -20.56 9.79 4.81
CA GLU A 203 -21.76 10.55 5.18
C GLU A 203 -21.68 11.06 6.62
N ASN A 204 -21.21 10.23 7.55
CA ASN A 204 -20.98 10.66 8.94
C ASN A 204 -19.92 11.77 9.03
N LYS A 205 -18.83 11.67 8.29
CA LYS A 205 -17.78 12.70 8.25
C LYS A 205 -18.29 14.01 7.63
N GLU A 206 -19.11 13.91 6.58
CA GLU A 206 -19.71 15.06 5.90
C GLU A 206 -20.68 15.81 6.81
N GLN A 207 -21.58 15.11 7.52
CA GLN A 207 -22.53 15.69 8.46
C GLN A 207 -21.84 16.43 9.64
N ASN A 208 -20.65 15.98 10.03
CA ASN A 208 -19.88 16.57 11.12
C ASN A 208 -18.87 17.66 10.64
N GLN A 209 -18.87 18.00 9.35
CA GLN A 209 -17.99 19.03 8.80
C GLN A 209 -18.79 20.26 8.35
N GLU A 210 -18.69 21.35 9.09
CA GLU A 210 -19.35 22.61 8.73
C GLU A 210 -18.69 23.30 7.52
N HIS A 211 -17.34 23.24 7.45
CA HIS A 211 -16.54 23.90 6.41
C HIS A 211 -15.35 23.04 5.98
N SER A 212 -14.81 23.29 4.79
CA SER A 212 -13.55 22.68 4.34
C SER A 212 -12.42 23.05 5.28
N GLU A 213 -11.66 22.09 5.76
CA GLU A 213 -10.51 22.26 6.63
C GLU A 213 -9.21 21.95 5.87
N CYS A 214 -8.23 22.88 5.96
CA CYS A 214 -6.91 22.64 5.37
C CYS A 214 -5.89 22.31 6.45
N TYR A 215 -5.12 21.24 6.24
CA TYR A 215 -4.10 20.77 7.16
C TYR A 215 -2.73 20.79 6.50
N ILE A 216 -1.73 21.24 7.24
CA ILE A 216 -0.32 21.28 6.82
C ILE A 216 0.46 20.33 7.72
N ILE A 217 1.22 19.43 7.10
CA ILE A 217 2.20 18.53 7.75
C ILE A 217 3.57 18.90 7.19
N ASN A 218 4.29 19.73 7.93
CA ASN A 218 5.55 20.32 7.47
C ASN A 218 6.64 19.29 7.19
N ILE A 219 6.73 18.23 8.00
CA ILE A 219 7.78 17.21 7.85
C ILE A 219 7.72 16.46 6.50
N TYR A 220 6.56 16.49 5.83
CA TYR A 220 6.35 15.83 4.53
C TYR A 220 5.96 16.80 3.42
N ASN A 221 5.96 18.11 3.70
CA ASN A 221 5.48 19.13 2.77
C ASN A 221 4.07 18.86 2.23
N MET A 222 3.20 18.27 3.06
CA MET A 222 1.81 18.02 2.68
C MET A 222 0.94 19.20 3.07
N ASN A 223 0.13 19.67 2.12
CA ASN A 223 -0.94 20.64 2.34
C ASN A 223 -2.22 20.09 1.70
N VAL A 224 -3.18 19.71 2.52
CA VAL A 224 -4.39 19.01 2.08
C VAL A 224 -5.63 19.72 2.64
N CYS A 225 -6.51 20.13 1.74
CA CYS A 225 -7.83 20.63 2.11
C CYS A 225 -8.84 19.48 2.03
N ILE A 226 -9.46 19.18 3.15
CA ILE A 226 -10.46 18.11 3.31
C ILE A 226 -11.84 18.70 3.01
N ASN A 227 -12.54 18.11 2.05
CA ASN A 227 -13.91 18.46 1.67
C ASN A 227 -14.72 17.17 1.51
N TRP A 228 -15.42 16.80 2.56
CA TRP A 228 -16.19 15.55 2.60
C TRP A 228 -17.41 15.58 1.67
N SER A 229 -18.08 16.72 1.47
CA SER A 229 -19.22 16.83 0.54
C SER A 229 -18.78 16.54 -0.90
N ARG A 230 -17.61 17.09 -1.33
CA ARG A 230 -17.06 16.75 -2.65
C ARG A 230 -16.69 15.28 -2.75
N LEU A 231 -16.08 14.73 -1.71
CA LEU A 231 -15.68 13.32 -1.68
C LEU A 231 -16.88 12.38 -1.74
N LEU A 232 -17.95 12.70 -0.99
CA LEU A 232 -19.21 11.97 -0.99
C LEU A 232 -19.82 11.91 -2.39
N LYS A 233 -19.85 13.05 -3.11
CA LYS A 233 -20.32 13.10 -4.49
C LYS A 233 -19.49 12.16 -5.39
N ASN A 234 -18.16 12.26 -5.33
CA ASN A 234 -17.27 11.45 -6.15
C ASN A 234 -17.42 9.94 -5.84
N TYR A 235 -17.67 9.60 -4.58
CA TYR A 235 -17.85 8.22 -4.15
C TYR A 235 -19.22 7.67 -4.64
N LYS A 236 -20.30 8.45 -4.54
CA LYS A 236 -21.62 8.09 -5.09
C LYS A 236 -21.58 7.90 -6.60
N ASP A 237 -20.81 8.72 -7.31
CA ASP A 237 -20.61 8.57 -8.75
C ASP A 237 -19.82 7.29 -9.08
N LEU A 238 -18.78 6.96 -8.28
CA LEU A 238 -18.07 5.68 -8.43
C LEU A 238 -19.00 4.48 -8.25
N ILE A 239 -19.88 4.49 -7.24
CA ILE A 239 -20.84 3.40 -7.03
C ILE A 239 -21.69 3.19 -8.29
N LYS A 240 -22.19 4.26 -8.91
CA LYS A 240 -23.01 4.17 -10.14
C LYS A 240 -22.22 3.63 -11.34
N GLU A 241 -20.90 3.91 -11.40
CA GLU A 241 -20.04 3.45 -12.50
C GLU A 241 -19.67 1.95 -12.36
N ILE A 242 -19.62 1.43 -11.14
CA ILE A 242 -19.14 0.05 -10.87
C ILE A 242 -20.28 -0.97 -10.75
N VAL A 243 -21.46 -0.54 -10.29
CA VAL A 243 -22.67 -1.37 -10.13
C VAL A 243 -23.47 -1.42 -11.41
#